data_7e744b4266039c3c69d50b4b22b701d0
#
_entry.id   7e744b4266039c3c69d50b4b22b701d0
#
_cell.length_a   1.000
_cell.length_b   1.000
_cell.length_c   1.000
_cell.angle_alpha   90.00
_cell.angle_beta   90.00
_cell.angle_gamma   90.00
#
_symmetry.space_group_name_H-M   'P 1'
#
loop_
_entity.id
_entity.type
_entity.pdbx_description
1 polymer ?
#
loop_
_entity_poly.entity_id
_entity_poly.type
_entity_poly.pdbx_seq_one_letter_code
_entity_poly.pdbx_strand_id
1 'polypeptide(L)'
;MTTEWSDWIGREQRSADQLDPPLAARWCATFDRDAPPGDAMPQGIHLCLCTPEARTGQLGVDGHPSREDSPASFLPPVPLPRRMWASSAIRFHAPISIGSAIDRVSRVVSIQAKSGSRGDMVFVDIEHETGADGQLAVTERQTLVYLEAQDSAAPLVPPEPTGETFDPSAWEAHHIATPDERLLFRFSALTFNTHRIHYDAPYARDVERYRGLVVHGPLIASLLLQF
;
A
#
# COMPACT_ATOMS: atom_id res chain seq x y z
N MET A 1 -29.11 5.12 -3.95
CA MET A 1 -28.47 5.17 -5.28
C MET A 1 -27.75 3.85 -5.46
N THR A 2 -28.17 3.02 -6.41
CA THR A 2 -27.45 1.80 -6.80
C THR A 2 -26.11 2.24 -7.34
N THR A 3 -25.03 1.85 -6.68
CA THR A 3 -23.67 2.10 -7.18
C THR A 3 -23.48 1.28 -8.45
N GLU A 4 -22.91 1.87 -9.48
CA GLU A 4 -22.61 1.25 -10.79
C GLU A 4 -21.87 -0.10 -10.65
N TRP A 5 -21.20 -0.32 -9.51
CA TRP A 5 -20.38 -1.51 -9.21
C TRP A 5 -20.90 -2.33 -8.03
N SER A 6 -22.21 -2.34 -7.75
CA SER A 6 -22.78 -3.09 -6.62
C SER A 6 -22.43 -4.59 -6.65
N ASP A 7 -22.28 -5.18 -7.84
CA ASP A 7 -21.98 -6.60 -8.04
C ASP A 7 -20.55 -7.00 -7.61
N TRP A 8 -19.70 -6.03 -7.33
CA TRP A 8 -18.35 -6.26 -6.79
C TRP A 8 -18.32 -6.30 -5.26
N ILE A 9 -19.33 -5.75 -4.60
CA ILE A 9 -19.42 -5.80 -3.13
C ILE A 9 -19.63 -7.25 -2.68
N GLY A 10 -18.80 -7.71 -1.76
CA GLY A 10 -18.80 -9.08 -1.27
C GLY A 10 -17.89 -10.04 -2.07
N ARG A 11 -17.25 -9.60 -3.16
CA ARG A 11 -16.27 -10.43 -3.88
C ARG A 11 -15.08 -10.70 -3.01
N GLU A 12 -14.59 -11.93 -3.10
CA GLU A 12 -13.41 -12.39 -2.38
C GLU A 12 -12.27 -12.77 -3.33
N GLN A 13 -11.07 -12.52 -2.86
CA GLN A 13 -9.84 -13.06 -3.42
C GLN A 13 -9.05 -13.74 -2.30
N ARG A 14 -8.48 -14.90 -2.59
CA ARG A 14 -7.64 -15.65 -1.64
C ARG A 14 -6.22 -15.73 -2.17
N SER A 15 -5.26 -15.53 -1.28
CA SER A 15 -3.84 -15.69 -1.56
C SER A 15 -3.18 -16.46 -0.43
N ALA A 16 -2.09 -17.15 -0.75
CA ALA A 16 -1.26 -17.86 0.21
C ALA A 16 0.20 -17.44 0.03
N ASP A 17 0.95 -17.47 1.12
CA ASP A 17 2.35 -17.10 1.15
C ASP A 17 3.06 -17.84 2.29
N GLN A 18 4.33 -17.60 2.47
CA GLN A 18 5.09 -18.08 3.61
C GLN A 18 6.04 -16.97 4.09
N LEU A 19 6.07 -16.69 5.38
CA LEU A 19 7.08 -15.83 5.94
C LEU A 19 8.39 -16.60 6.10
N ASP A 20 9.21 -16.60 5.06
CA ASP A 20 10.48 -17.30 5.06
C ASP A 20 11.60 -16.52 5.79
N PRO A 21 12.66 -17.18 6.30
CA PRO A 21 13.78 -16.52 6.93
C PRO A 21 14.47 -15.46 6.05
N PRO A 22 14.66 -15.66 4.72
CA PRO A 22 15.21 -14.65 3.84
C PRO A 22 14.38 -13.36 3.76
N LEU A 23 13.06 -13.42 3.72
CA LEU A 23 12.20 -12.24 3.73
C LEU A 23 12.30 -11.52 5.07
N ALA A 24 12.25 -12.25 6.19
CA ALA A 24 12.41 -11.69 7.52
C ALA A 24 13.74 -10.96 7.68
N ALA A 25 14.85 -11.56 7.23
CA ALA A 25 16.18 -10.95 7.27
C ALA A 25 16.24 -9.66 6.41
N ARG A 26 15.69 -9.70 5.20
CA ARG A 26 15.64 -8.51 4.32
C ARG A 26 14.80 -7.38 4.93
N TRP A 27 13.68 -7.74 5.56
CA TRP A 27 12.83 -6.77 6.24
C TRP A 27 13.59 -6.10 7.40
N CYS A 28 14.22 -6.86 8.29
CA CYS A 28 15.06 -6.31 9.37
C CYS A 28 16.16 -5.40 8.84
N ALA A 29 16.87 -5.83 7.80
CA ALA A 29 17.93 -5.04 7.17
C ALA A 29 17.42 -3.75 6.49
N THR A 30 16.15 -3.72 6.06
CA THR A 30 15.53 -2.54 5.45
C THR A 30 15.22 -1.46 6.48
N PHE A 31 14.91 -1.86 7.71
CA PHE A 31 14.59 -0.96 8.82
C PHE A 31 15.74 -0.80 9.83
N ASP A 32 16.96 -1.21 9.48
CA ASP A 32 18.16 -1.17 10.33
C ASP A 32 17.92 -1.81 11.72
N ARG A 33 17.23 -2.96 11.73
CA ARG A 33 16.91 -3.72 12.93
C ARG A 33 17.66 -5.03 12.99
N ASP A 34 18.02 -5.41 14.21
CA ASP A 34 18.46 -6.76 14.50
C ASP A 34 17.33 -7.78 14.31
N ALA A 35 17.71 -9.05 14.12
CA ALA A 35 16.74 -10.13 14.13
C ALA A 35 15.98 -10.14 15.48
N PRO A 36 14.66 -10.39 15.46
CA PRO A 36 13.90 -10.42 16.70
C PRO A 36 14.42 -11.54 17.62
N PRO A 37 14.37 -11.34 18.95
CA PRO A 37 14.71 -12.39 19.91
C PRO A 37 13.62 -13.48 19.89
N GLY A 38 13.75 -14.46 19.02
CA GLY A 38 12.74 -15.48 18.73
C GLY A 38 12.23 -15.36 17.31
N ASP A 39 11.11 -16.03 17.00
CA ASP A 39 10.61 -16.13 15.63
C ASP A 39 9.54 -15.09 15.28
N ALA A 40 8.95 -14.41 16.28
CA ALA A 40 7.88 -13.43 16.06
C ALA A 40 8.41 -12.15 15.43
N MET A 41 7.93 -11.83 14.24
CA MET A 41 8.31 -10.61 13.53
C MET A 41 7.58 -9.37 14.07
N PRO A 42 8.20 -8.18 13.98
CA PRO A 42 7.54 -6.94 14.32
C PRO A 42 6.29 -6.68 13.48
N GLN A 43 5.37 -5.89 14.04
CA GLN A 43 4.20 -5.42 13.32
C GLN A 43 4.61 -4.65 12.05
N GLY A 44 3.82 -4.83 10.97
CA GLY A 44 4.15 -4.27 9.65
C GLY A 44 4.68 -5.32 8.67
N ILE A 45 5.21 -6.47 9.12
CA ILE A 45 5.68 -7.53 8.21
C ILE A 45 4.57 -8.03 7.27
N HIS A 46 3.30 -8.05 7.72
CA HIS A 46 2.15 -8.46 6.91
C HIS A 46 1.98 -7.64 5.62
N LEU A 47 2.52 -6.41 5.56
CA LEU A 47 2.50 -5.55 4.36
C LEU A 47 3.45 -6.06 3.26
N CYS A 48 4.37 -6.97 3.60
CA CYS A 48 5.30 -7.59 2.67
C CYS A 48 4.91 -9.04 2.31
N LEU A 49 3.72 -9.48 2.73
CA LEU A 49 3.20 -10.83 2.47
C LEU A 49 2.02 -10.79 1.49
N CYS A 50 1.81 -11.87 0.76
CA CYS A 50 0.77 -11.99 -0.27
C CYS A 50 0.84 -10.83 -1.28
N THR A 51 2.03 -10.50 -1.72
CA THR A 51 2.28 -9.41 -2.67
C THR A 51 1.75 -9.74 -4.07
N PRO A 52 1.41 -8.75 -4.91
CA PRO A 52 1.00 -9.01 -6.29
C PRO A 52 2.11 -9.69 -7.10
N GLU A 53 1.79 -10.76 -7.82
CA GLU A 53 2.75 -11.55 -8.63
C GLU A 53 2.50 -11.41 -10.14
N ALA A 54 2.07 -10.26 -10.60
CA ALA A 54 1.86 -10.02 -12.02
C ALA A 54 3.19 -10.15 -12.79
N ARG A 55 3.14 -10.81 -13.97
CA ARG A 55 4.31 -10.88 -14.86
C ARG A 55 4.67 -9.50 -15.36
N THR A 56 5.95 -9.22 -15.61
CA THR A 56 6.41 -7.91 -16.09
C THR A 56 5.65 -7.41 -17.33
N GLY A 57 5.33 -8.30 -18.26
CA GLY A 57 4.53 -7.95 -19.45
C GLY A 57 3.03 -7.67 -19.17
N GLN A 58 2.59 -7.84 -17.93
CA GLN A 58 1.24 -7.55 -17.45
C GLN A 58 1.20 -6.29 -16.57
N LEU A 59 2.30 -5.55 -16.51
CA LEU A 59 2.35 -4.26 -15.82
C LEU A 59 1.89 -3.13 -16.72
N GLY A 60 1.16 -2.19 -16.17
CA GLY A 60 0.78 -0.95 -16.83
C GLY A 60 1.96 0.02 -16.96
N VAL A 61 1.73 1.12 -17.66
CA VAL A 61 2.74 2.17 -17.86
C VAL A 61 3.20 2.83 -16.56
N ASP A 62 2.37 2.79 -15.54
CA ASP A 62 2.65 3.27 -14.18
C ASP A 62 3.44 2.26 -13.32
N GLY A 63 3.61 1.02 -13.81
CA GLY A 63 4.29 -0.06 -13.11
C GLY A 63 3.40 -0.88 -12.17
N HIS A 64 2.13 -0.57 -12.04
CA HIS A 64 1.18 -1.45 -11.36
C HIS A 64 0.77 -2.64 -12.26
N PRO A 65 0.30 -3.76 -11.69
CA PRO A 65 -0.41 -4.76 -12.44
C PRO A 65 -1.54 -4.12 -13.26
N SER A 66 -1.59 -4.43 -14.55
CA SER A 66 -2.66 -3.96 -15.44
C SER A 66 -4.01 -4.32 -14.87
N ARG A 67 -4.94 -3.40 -14.93
CA ARG A 67 -6.28 -3.64 -14.42
C ARG A 67 -7.00 -4.65 -15.30
N GLU A 68 -7.65 -5.58 -14.67
CA GLU A 68 -8.51 -6.51 -15.34
C GLU A 68 -9.92 -5.91 -15.42
N ASP A 69 -10.36 -5.55 -16.61
CA ASP A 69 -11.69 -4.98 -16.86
C ASP A 69 -12.73 -6.09 -17.18
N SER A 70 -12.55 -7.28 -16.60
CA SER A 70 -13.47 -8.39 -16.79
C SER A 70 -14.55 -8.43 -15.70
N PRO A 71 -15.74 -8.99 -16.02
CA PRO A 71 -16.75 -9.22 -14.99
C PRO A 71 -16.30 -10.15 -13.86
N ALA A 72 -15.20 -10.91 -14.04
CA ALA A 72 -14.64 -11.81 -13.06
C ALA A 72 -13.55 -11.17 -12.18
N SER A 73 -13.13 -9.92 -12.49
CA SER A 73 -12.08 -9.24 -11.73
C SER A 73 -12.46 -9.07 -10.26
N PHE A 74 -11.47 -9.12 -9.38
CA PHE A 74 -11.69 -8.87 -7.95
C PHE A 74 -12.10 -7.41 -7.69
N LEU A 75 -11.40 -6.46 -8.30
CA LEU A 75 -11.70 -5.03 -8.18
C LEU A 75 -12.64 -4.57 -9.29
N PRO A 76 -13.49 -3.57 -9.01
CA PRO A 76 -14.39 -3.01 -10.03
C PRO A 76 -13.61 -2.35 -11.17
N PRO A 77 -14.14 -2.42 -12.42
CA PRO A 77 -13.54 -1.78 -13.59
C PRO A 77 -13.84 -0.26 -13.61
N VAL A 78 -13.33 0.44 -12.61
CA VAL A 78 -13.49 1.90 -12.50
C VAL A 78 -12.75 2.60 -13.63
N PRO A 79 -13.39 3.45 -14.46
CA PRO A 79 -12.78 4.07 -15.64
C PRO A 79 -11.84 5.24 -15.31
N LEU A 80 -11.44 5.40 -14.05
CA LEU A 80 -10.49 6.43 -13.60
C LEU A 80 -9.07 5.87 -13.59
N PRO A 81 -8.10 6.49 -14.29
CA PRO A 81 -6.81 5.87 -14.60
C PRO A 81 -5.86 5.72 -13.41
N ARG A 82 -5.94 6.60 -12.42
CA ARG A 82 -5.03 6.58 -11.27
C ARG A 82 -5.64 5.84 -10.11
N ARG A 83 -4.90 4.91 -9.52
CA ARG A 83 -5.30 4.17 -8.32
C ARG A 83 -4.26 4.35 -7.24
N MET A 84 -4.69 4.76 -6.06
CA MET A 84 -3.81 5.03 -4.94
C MET A 84 -4.35 4.37 -3.66
N TRP A 85 -3.46 4.05 -2.74
CA TRP A 85 -3.80 3.72 -1.37
C TRP A 85 -4.12 5.01 -0.61
N ALA A 86 -5.36 5.15 -0.14
CA ALA A 86 -5.82 6.34 0.56
C ALA A 86 -5.65 6.22 2.07
N SER A 87 -5.99 5.05 2.64
CA SER A 87 -5.87 4.80 4.09
C SER A 87 -5.94 3.33 4.41
N SER A 88 -5.51 2.97 5.62
CA SER A 88 -5.76 1.67 6.24
C SER A 88 -6.08 1.81 7.72
N ALA A 89 -6.96 0.94 8.20
CA ALA A 89 -7.19 0.69 9.62
C ALA A 89 -6.77 -0.76 9.90
N ILE A 90 -5.75 -0.93 10.74
CA ILE A 90 -5.11 -2.23 10.97
C ILE A 90 -5.35 -2.65 12.43
N ARG A 91 -5.71 -3.92 12.62
CA ARG A 91 -5.83 -4.54 13.94
C ARG A 91 -4.96 -5.80 13.97
N PHE A 92 -4.08 -5.86 14.95
CA PHE A 92 -3.23 -7.01 15.22
C PHE A 92 -3.89 -7.91 16.27
N HIS A 93 -4.01 -9.21 15.96
CA HIS A 93 -4.66 -10.22 16.81
C HIS A 93 -3.63 -11.20 17.38
N ALA A 94 -2.65 -11.59 16.54
CA ALA A 94 -1.58 -12.50 16.91
C ALA A 94 -0.28 -12.13 16.19
N PRO A 95 0.88 -12.49 16.72
CA PRO A 95 2.14 -12.33 16.01
C PRO A 95 2.20 -13.24 14.77
N ILE A 96 2.99 -12.83 13.79
CA ILE A 96 3.37 -13.65 12.64
C ILE A 96 4.82 -14.08 12.86
N SER A 97 5.06 -15.39 12.90
CA SER A 97 6.38 -15.95 13.15
C SER A 97 7.10 -16.34 11.87
N ILE A 98 8.43 -16.32 11.90
CA ILE A 98 9.26 -16.82 10.81
C ILE A 98 8.96 -18.30 10.61
N GLY A 99 8.72 -18.69 9.35
CA GLY A 99 8.32 -20.05 8.97
C GLY A 99 6.81 -20.26 8.87
N SER A 100 5.98 -19.33 9.36
CA SER A 100 4.52 -19.48 9.30
C SER A 100 4.00 -19.55 7.86
N ALA A 101 3.08 -20.47 7.65
CA ALA A 101 2.23 -20.49 6.46
C ALA A 101 1.18 -19.36 6.58
N ILE A 102 1.07 -18.56 5.54
CA ILE A 102 0.21 -17.38 5.49
C ILE A 102 -0.96 -17.64 4.55
N ASP A 103 -2.15 -17.30 4.99
CA ASP A 103 -3.34 -17.22 4.16
C ASP A 103 -3.98 -15.84 4.30
N ARG A 104 -4.44 -15.28 3.19
CA ARG A 104 -5.15 -14.00 3.19
C ARG A 104 -6.44 -14.11 2.40
N VAL A 105 -7.53 -13.68 3.03
CA VAL A 105 -8.81 -13.44 2.37
C VAL A 105 -9.01 -11.94 2.25
N SER A 106 -9.21 -11.46 1.03
CA SER A 106 -9.50 -10.07 0.72
C SER A 106 -10.94 -9.96 0.22
N ARG A 107 -11.75 -9.06 0.78
CA ARG A 107 -13.15 -8.88 0.42
C ARG A 107 -13.45 -7.41 0.13
N VAL A 108 -14.08 -7.11 -1.01
CA VAL A 108 -14.62 -5.78 -1.29
C VAL A 108 -15.82 -5.54 -0.38
N VAL A 109 -15.76 -4.53 0.48
CA VAL A 109 -16.82 -4.27 1.48
C VAL A 109 -17.62 -3.01 1.18
N SER A 110 -17.07 -2.05 0.46
CA SER A 110 -17.83 -0.89 0.00
C SER A 110 -17.24 -0.26 -1.26
N ILE A 111 -18.10 0.38 -2.05
CA ILE A 111 -17.70 1.17 -3.23
C ILE A 111 -18.51 2.46 -3.20
N GLN A 112 -17.82 3.62 -3.26
CA GLN A 112 -18.46 4.92 -3.17
C GLN A 112 -17.91 5.86 -4.25
N ALA A 113 -18.77 6.28 -5.17
CA ALA A 113 -18.43 7.36 -6.10
C ALA A 113 -18.70 8.72 -5.44
N LYS A 114 -17.79 9.65 -5.62
CA LYS A 114 -17.89 11.06 -5.16
C LYS A 114 -17.44 11.98 -6.27
N SER A 115 -18.20 13.04 -6.47
CA SER A 115 -17.83 14.14 -7.38
C SER A 115 -17.58 15.39 -6.57
N GLY A 116 -16.51 16.09 -6.86
CA GLY A 116 -16.13 17.30 -6.13
C GLY A 116 -15.39 18.29 -7.02
N SER A 117 -14.92 19.38 -6.43
CA SER A 117 -14.16 20.44 -7.14
C SER A 117 -12.85 19.97 -7.76
N ARG A 118 -12.36 18.79 -7.37
CA ARG A 118 -11.14 18.14 -7.89
C ARG A 118 -11.40 17.01 -8.88
N GLY A 119 -12.62 16.92 -9.42
CA GLY A 119 -13.05 15.86 -10.34
C GLY A 119 -13.75 14.69 -9.64
N ASP A 120 -13.93 13.62 -10.41
CA ASP A 120 -14.58 12.40 -9.95
C ASP A 120 -13.59 11.49 -9.23
N MET A 121 -14.09 10.84 -8.20
CA MET A 121 -13.33 9.89 -7.38
C MET A 121 -14.20 8.68 -7.07
N VAL A 122 -13.59 7.51 -7.03
CA VAL A 122 -14.25 6.29 -6.54
C VAL A 122 -13.41 5.69 -5.42
N PHE A 123 -14.00 5.51 -4.27
CA PHE A 123 -13.40 4.84 -3.12
C PHE A 123 -13.84 3.39 -3.09
N VAL A 124 -12.90 2.49 -2.91
CA VAL A 124 -13.15 1.05 -2.77
C VAL A 124 -12.52 0.61 -1.46
N ASP A 125 -13.35 0.19 -0.51
CA ASP A 125 -12.89 -0.40 0.73
C ASP A 125 -12.76 -1.90 0.58
N ILE A 126 -11.62 -2.41 1.01
CA ILE A 126 -11.29 -3.84 1.00
C ILE A 126 -10.95 -4.23 2.43
N GLU A 127 -11.55 -5.31 2.90
CA GLU A 127 -11.17 -5.95 4.15
C GLU A 127 -10.24 -7.12 3.85
N HIS A 128 -9.09 -7.15 4.52
CA HIS A 128 -8.10 -8.21 4.45
C HIS A 128 -8.04 -8.92 5.80
N GLU A 129 -8.26 -10.22 5.80
CA GLU A 129 -8.01 -11.12 6.93
C GLU A 129 -6.76 -11.92 6.62
N THR A 130 -5.69 -11.72 7.38
CA THR A 130 -4.43 -12.45 7.22
C THR A 130 -4.27 -13.42 8.37
N GLY A 131 -4.23 -14.69 8.04
CA GLY A 131 -3.94 -15.80 8.95
C GLY A 131 -2.47 -16.20 8.92
N ALA A 132 -1.97 -16.71 10.04
CA ALA A 132 -0.68 -17.35 10.16
C ALA A 132 -0.87 -18.70 10.86
N ASP A 133 -0.47 -19.80 10.20
CA ASP A 133 -0.66 -21.17 10.67
C ASP A 133 -2.11 -21.51 11.07
N GLY A 134 -3.08 -20.94 10.32
CA GLY A 134 -4.52 -21.11 10.56
C GLY A 134 -5.11 -20.26 11.67
N GLN A 135 -4.33 -19.37 12.31
CA GLN A 135 -4.80 -18.41 13.31
C GLN A 135 -4.89 -17.00 12.68
N LEU A 136 -6.00 -16.28 12.90
CA LEU A 136 -6.12 -14.91 12.48
C LEU A 136 -5.05 -14.05 13.16
N ALA A 137 -4.18 -13.45 12.35
CA ALA A 137 -3.08 -12.62 12.83
C ALA A 137 -3.35 -11.12 12.65
N VAL A 138 -3.87 -10.69 11.50
CA VAL A 138 -4.10 -9.29 11.18
C VAL A 138 -5.42 -9.12 10.43
N THR A 139 -6.18 -8.11 10.80
CA THR A 139 -7.30 -7.59 10.00
C THR A 139 -6.95 -6.18 9.55
N GLU A 140 -7.06 -5.91 8.26
CA GLU A 140 -6.86 -4.58 7.69
C GLU A 140 -8.06 -4.17 6.87
N ARG A 141 -8.58 -2.96 7.09
CA ARG A 141 -9.51 -2.32 6.18
C ARG A 141 -8.76 -1.26 5.40
N GLN A 142 -8.48 -1.59 4.14
CA GLN A 142 -7.78 -0.74 3.19
C GLN A 142 -8.79 0.04 2.35
N THR A 143 -8.55 1.34 2.17
CA THR A 143 -9.29 2.16 1.22
C THR A 143 -8.41 2.49 0.02
N LEU A 144 -8.81 2.04 -1.16
CA LEU A 144 -8.26 2.50 -2.43
C LEU A 144 -9.07 3.69 -2.94
N VAL A 145 -8.41 4.64 -3.59
CA VAL A 145 -9.05 5.74 -4.31
C VAL A 145 -8.65 5.70 -5.78
N TYR A 146 -9.64 5.79 -6.64
CA TYR A 146 -9.47 5.97 -8.08
C TYR A 146 -9.70 7.43 -8.41
N LEU A 147 -8.84 8.00 -9.25
CA LEU A 147 -8.79 9.42 -9.57
C LEU A 147 -8.63 9.61 -11.08
N GLU A 148 -9.03 10.77 -11.56
CA GLU A 148 -8.76 11.21 -12.92
C GLU A 148 -7.25 11.34 -13.18
N ALA A 149 -6.87 11.34 -14.45
CA ALA A 149 -5.50 11.66 -14.86
C ALA A 149 -5.13 13.08 -14.42
N GLN A 150 -3.86 13.29 -14.08
CA GLN A 150 -3.38 14.65 -13.82
C GLN A 150 -3.24 15.43 -15.14
N ASP A 151 -3.65 16.68 -15.12
CA ASP A 151 -3.30 17.61 -16.18
C ASP A 151 -1.79 17.88 -16.14
N SER A 152 -1.14 17.81 -17.29
CA SER A 152 0.29 18.12 -17.43
C SER A 152 0.64 19.57 -17.01
N ALA A 153 -0.31 20.48 -17.02
CA ALA A 153 -0.18 21.84 -16.54
C ALA A 153 -0.50 22.02 -15.05
N ALA A 154 -0.99 20.95 -14.37
CA ALA A 154 -1.33 21.03 -12.95
C ALA A 154 -0.10 21.38 -12.09
N PRO A 155 -0.29 22.13 -10.99
CA PRO A 155 0.77 22.37 -10.02
C PRO A 155 1.34 21.07 -9.45
N LEU A 156 2.62 21.07 -9.09
CA LEU A 156 3.24 19.93 -8.40
C LEU A 156 2.63 19.72 -7.00
N VAL A 157 2.57 18.49 -6.56
CA VAL A 157 2.02 18.07 -5.26
C VAL A 157 3.13 17.42 -4.41
N PRO A 158 3.25 17.69 -3.12
CA PRO A 158 2.54 18.74 -2.36
C PRO A 158 2.91 20.15 -2.81
N PRO A 159 2.19 21.20 -2.39
CA PRO A 159 2.62 22.57 -2.63
C PRO A 159 3.96 22.88 -1.95
N GLU A 160 4.60 24.01 -2.27
CA GLU A 160 5.83 24.41 -1.58
C GLU A 160 5.61 24.45 -0.06
N PRO A 161 6.60 24.00 0.73
CA PRO A 161 6.53 24.11 2.18
C PRO A 161 6.33 25.58 2.60
N THR A 162 5.45 25.79 3.55
CA THR A 162 5.13 27.15 4.07
C THR A 162 6.19 27.68 5.03
N GLY A 163 7.21 26.89 5.35
CA GLY A 163 8.24 27.24 6.35
C GLY A 163 7.84 26.89 7.78
N GLU A 164 6.63 26.40 8.01
CA GLU A 164 6.23 25.87 9.31
C GLU A 164 6.97 24.54 9.56
N THR A 165 7.59 24.44 10.74
CA THR A 165 8.26 23.23 11.20
C THR A 165 7.44 22.58 12.29
N PHE A 166 7.43 21.25 12.30
CA PHE A 166 6.82 20.49 13.39
C PHE A 166 7.56 20.77 14.70
N ASP A 167 6.83 21.18 15.74
CA ASP A 167 7.36 21.35 17.09
C ASP A 167 7.11 20.05 17.89
N PRO A 168 8.16 19.27 18.19
CA PRO A 168 8.03 18.05 18.96
C PRO A 168 7.85 18.26 20.46
N SER A 169 8.02 19.48 20.96
CA SER A 169 8.05 19.76 22.42
C SER A 169 6.76 19.39 23.16
N ALA A 170 5.64 19.33 22.45
CA ALA A 170 4.34 18.93 22.99
C ALA A 170 4.14 17.40 23.09
N TRP A 171 5.10 16.58 22.66
CA TRP A 171 5.00 15.13 22.58
C TRP A 171 5.99 14.46 23.52
N GLU A 172 5.56 13.38 24.19
CA GLU A 172 6.43 12.61 25.10
C GLU A 172 7.58 11.93 24.36
N ALA A 173 7.34 11.50 23.13
CA ALA A 173 8.34 10.90 22.27
C ALA A 173 8.11 11.32 20.82
N HIS A 174 9.19 11.43 20.06
CA HIS A 174 9.14 11.69 18.63
C HIS A 174 10.32 11.02 17.93
N HIS A 175 10.13 10.67 16.68
CA HIS A 175 11.19 10.14 15.81
C HIS A 175 11.11 10.81 14.44
N ILE A 176 12.26 11.20 13.90
CA ILE A 176 12.37 11.76 12.56
C ILE A 176 12.89 10.68 11.64
N ALA A 177 12.04 10.22 10.71
CA ALA A 177 12.45 9.34 9.63
C ALA A 177 12.59 10.15 8.33
N THR A 178 13.70 9.94 7.62
CA THR A 178 13.95 10.58 6.32
C THR A 178 14.14 9.48 5.27
N PRO A 179 13.04 8.98 4.67
CA PRO A 179 13.12 7.98 3.62
C PRO A 179 13.89 8.51 2.41
N ASP A 180 14.99 7.85 2.07
CA ASP A 180 15.78 8.13 0.87
C ASP A 180 15.47 7.11 -0.25
N GLU A 181 16.06 7.31 -1.43
CA GLU A 181 15.86 6.45 -2.59
C GLU A 181 16.24 5.00 -2.31
N ARG A 182 17.22 4.74 -1.44
CA ARG A 182 17.66 3.39 -1.07
C ARG A 182 16.59 2.68 -0.27
N LEU A 183 15.97 3.38 0.70
CA LEU A 183 14.87 2.83 1.50
C LEU A 183 13.65 2.58 0.64
N LEU A 184 13.30 3.53 -0.26
CA LEU A 184 12.18 3.36 -1.20
C LEU A 184 12.38 2.14 -2.10
N PHE A 185 13.60 1.97 -2.65
CA PHE A 185 13.92 0.84 -3.52
C PHE A 185 13.85 -0.50 -2.77
N ARG A 186 14.43 -0.58 -1.56
CA ARG A 186 14.37 -1.79 -0.74
C ARG A 186 12.94 -2.15 -0.37
N PHE A 187 12.13 -1.17 -0.01
CA PHE A 187 10.72 -1.43 0.32
C PHE A 187 9.91 -1.85 -0.90
N SER A 188 10.16 -1.25 -2.07
CA SER A 188 9.61 -1.73 -3.35
C SER A 188 9.96 -3.19 -3.61
N ALA A 189 11.22 -3.59 -3.35
CA ALA A 189 11.66 -4.97 -3.54
C ALA A 189 11.00 -5.93 -2.53
N LEU A 190 10.83 -5.52 -1.26
CA LEU A 190 10.15 -6.32 -0.24
C LEU A 190 8.66 -6.56 -0.57
N THR A 191 8.00 -5.55 -1.15
CA THR A 191 6.57 -5.59 -1.46
C THR A 191 6.28 -5.96 -2.91
N PHE A 192 7.31 -6.30 -3.69
CA PHE A 192 7.25 -6.56 -5.13
C PHE A 192 6.48 -5.47 -5.89
N ASN A 193 6.64 -4.23 -5.45
CA ASN A 193 5.91 -3.07 -5.96
C ASN A 193 6.77 -2.29 -6.95
N THR A 194 6.32 -2.23 -8.20
CA THR A 194 7.00 -1.54 -9.30
C THR A 194 6.30 -0.25 -9.72
N HIS A 195 5.46 0.34 -8.86
CA HIS A 195 4.85 1.63 -9.15
C HIS A 195 5.92 2.71 -9.29
N ARG A 196 5.99 3.32 -10.48
CA ARG A 196 7.08 4.20 -10.91
C ARG A 196 7.29 5.42 -10.05
N ILE A 197 6.26 5.91 -9.38
CA ILE A 197 6.40 7.09 -8.50
C ILE A 197 7.40 6.89 -7.36
N HIS A 198 7.74 5.63 -7.03
CA HIS A 198 8.64 5.31 -5.93
C HIS A 198 10.12 5.24 -6.35
N TYR A 199 10.43 5.14 -7.66
CA TYR A 199 11.80 4.97 -8.14
C TYR A 199 12.14 5.74 -9.42
N ASP A 200 11.14 6.24 -10.16
CA ASP A 200 11.32 6.98 -11.41
C ASP A 200 10.95 8.45 -11.20
N ALA A 201 11.93 9.25 -10.78
CA ALA A 201 11.70 10.66 -10.46
C ALA A 201 11.17 11.49 -11.65
N PRO A 202 11.65 11.33 -12.91
CA PRO A 202 11.04 11.97 -14.07
C PRO A 202 9.56 11.63 -14.23
N TYR A 203 9.20 10.34 -14.13
CA TYR A 203 7.80 9.93 -14.23
C TYR A 203 6.94 10.52 -13.10
N ALA A 204 7.41 10.43 -11.87
CA ALA A 204 6.70 10.99 -10.73
C ALA A 204 6.43 12.49 -10.89
N ARG A 205 7.40 13.24 -11.42
CA ARG A 205 7.31 14.68 -11.61
C ARG A 205 6.51 15.09 -12.85
N ASP A 206 6.84 14.52 -14.00
CA ASP A 206 6.37 15.02 -15.29
C ASP A 206 5.00 14.43 -15.67
N VAL A 207 4.70 13.22 -15.19
CA VAL A 207 3.43 12.52 -15.47
C VAL A 207 2.47 12.63 -14.28
N GLU A 208 2.91 12.23 -13.08
CA GLU A 208 2.05 12.17 -11.90
C GLU A 208 2.02 13.49 -11.11
N ARG A 209 2.83 14.47 -11.48
CA ARG A 209 2.89 15.82 -10.91
C ARG A 209 3.28 15.88 -9.44
N TYR A 210 4.07 14.91 -8.97
CA TYR A 210 4.72 14.96 -7.66
C TYR A 210 6.02 15.76 -7.72
N ARG A 211 6.46 16.37 -6.62
CA ARG A 211 7.73 17.11 -6.56
C ARG A 211 8.96 16.23 -6.68
N GLY A 212 8.84 14.98 -6.35
CA GLY A 212 9.91 13.99 -6.39
C GLY A 212 9.35 12.59 -6.18
N LEU A 213 10.21 11.67 -5.78
CA LEU A 213 9.78 10.32 -5.44
C LEU A 213 8.79 10.34 -4.27
N VAL A 214 7.80 9.47 -4.35
CA VAL A 214 6.73 9.36 -3.36
C VAL A 214 7.05 8.23 -2.40
N VAL A 215 6.94 8.47 -1.10
CA VAL A 215 7.07 7.43 -0.08
C VAL A 215 5.83 6.53 -0.14
N HIS A 216 6.03 5.21 -0.13
CA HIS A 216 4.92 4.26 -0.11
C HIS A 216 4.06 4.45 1.13
N GLY A 217 2.74 4.43 0.98
CA GLY A 217 1.83 4.43 2.14
C GLY A 217 2.13 3.30 3.13
N PRO A 218 2.30 2.03 2.67
CA PRO A 218 2.72 0.93 3.53
C PRO A 218 4.08 1.13 4.22
N LEU A 219 5.03 1.84 3.59
CA LEU A 219 6.30 2.18 4.25
C LEU A 219 6.09 3.17 5.39
N ILE A 220 5.25 4.19 5.18
CA ILE A 220 4.90 5.14 6.25
C ILE A 220 4.26 4.39 7.43
N ALA A 221 3.31 3.49 7.15
CA ALA A 221 2.69 2.67 8.18
C ALA A 221 3.73 1.79 8.91
N SER A 222 4.65 1.16 8.16
CA SER A 222 5.72 0.36 8.75
C SER A 222 6.64 1.19 9.65
N LEU A 223 7.04 2.39 9.24
CA LEU A 223 7.87 3.30 10.04
C LEU A 223 7.15 3.73 11.33
N LEU A 224 5.86 4.02 11.27
CA LEU A 224 5.05 4.34 12.46
C LEU A 224 4.96 3.16 13.43
N LEU A 225 4.85 1.94 12.93
CA LEU A 225 4.80 0.72 13.75
C LEU A 225 6.16 0.33 14.33
N GLN A 226 7.28 0.92 13.88
CA GLN A 226 8.62 0.70 14.41
C GLN A 226 8.97 1.65 15.57
N PHE A 227 8.19 2.67 15.78
CA PHE A 227 8.32 3.65 16.86
C PHE A 227 7.67 3.15 18.14
#